data_ba8fe919720d03cd1bf84e0c6f40f072
#
_entry.id   ba8fe919720d03cd1bf84e0c6f40f072
#
_cell.length_a   1.000
_cell.length_b   1.000
_cell.length_c   1.000
_cell.angle_alpha   90.00
_cell.angle_beta   90.00
_cell.angle_gamma   90.00
#
_symmetry.space_group_name_H-M   'P 1'
#
loop_
_entity.id
_entity.type
_entity.pdbx_description
1 polymer ?
#
loop_
_entity_poly.entity_id
_entity_poly.type
_entity_poly.pdbx_seq_one_letter_code
_entity_poly.pdbx_strand_id
1 'polypeptide(L)'
;MGKYWLAAGAAALSLGVSANAAFAQTTTVPGEQVGLAIGAPLPEGVYAINTFTYRSPDGPNLTSTDTAVNVPVLVWSTPWKVLGARFEAVVAPPTVFTFSRAAGGRDTSINVGTFLGGIFAWDLGNNIGVSYLAGVYLNELNAGRGGGLSILASNTYRQGFGISYTGDGWNVTANLTYNFYDTPARFGGRNGIPGFYGSQFPTDALNLDLTATKKFGKFEIGAIGYGTANLPNRGPLPLGAPCNGNFASCGTVVGGGGGRFALGGLVGYDFGKFSVQAWVARDVATSVKQISPVSGLPTNRDAYSTEGWFRVIAPLYTVAAAPEPVPVPLVRKY
;
A
#
# COMPACT_ATOMS: atom_id res chain seq x y z
N MET A 1 24.05 29.70 6.64
CA MET A 1 22.74 29.00 6.65
C MET A 1 22.57 27.97 5.52
N GLY A 2 23.25 28.12 4.36
CA GLY A 2 23.06 27.19 3.21
C GLY A 2 23.60 25.77 3.33
N LYS A 3 24.57 25.51 4.22
CA LYS A 3 25.22 24.19 4.36
C LYS A 3 24.34 23.14 5.05
N TYR A 4 23.40 23.55 5.88
CA TYR A 4 22.50 22.60 6.58
C TYR A 4 21.33 22.11 5.71
N TRP A 5 20.92 22.90 4.74
CA TRP A 5 19.88 22.52 3.79
C TRP A 5 20.35 21.48 2.79
N LEU A 6 21.62 21.55 2.36
CA LEU A 6 22.23 20.54 1.49
C LEU A 6 22.43 19.22 2.23
N ALA A 7 22.77 19.28 3.53
CA ALA A 7 22.90 18.08 4.36
C ALA A 7 21.53 17.43 4.66
N ALA A 8 20.48 18.22 4.89
CA ALA A 8 19.13 17.71 5.08
C ALA A 8 18.56 17.14 3.77
N GLY A 9 18.82 17.76 2.62
CA GLY A 9 18.46 17.26 1.32
C GLY A 9 19.22 15.96 0.96
N ALA A 10 20.51 15.88 1.26
CA ALA A 10 21.31 14.69 1.04
C ALA A 10 20.92 13.55 2.00
N ALA A 11 20.54 13.86 3.24
CA ALA A 11 20.02 12.86 4.18
C ALA A 11 18.61 12.36 3.77
N ALA A 12 17.75 13.25 3.30
CA ALA A 12 16.44 12.85 2.75
C ALA A 12 16.59 12.03 1.47
N LEU A 13 17.56 12.35 0.62
CA LEU A 13 17.91 11.60 -0.58
C LEU A 13 18.56 10.25 -0.23
N SER A 14 19.42 10.20 0.78
CA SER A 14 20.01 8.93 1.25
C SER A 14 18.98 8.05 1.95
N LEU A 15 18.00 8.62 2.64
CA LEU A 15 16.85 7.89 3.18
C LEU A 15 15.94 7.37 2.05
N GLY A 16 15.73 8.17 1.00
CA GLY A 16 15.02 7.76 -0.20
C GLY A 16 15.72 6.61 -0.93
N VAL A 17 17.03 6.63 -1.02
CA VAL A 17 17.83 5.59 -1.72
C VAL A 17 17.99 4.32 -0.89
N SER A 18 18.12 4.42 0.43
CA SER A 18 18.19 3.24 1.31
C SER A 18 16.82 2.65 1.62
N ALA A 19 15.77 3.47 1.71
CA ALA A 19 14.40 3.00 1.84
C ALA A 19 13.87 2.38 0.53
N ASN A 20 14.36 2.81 -0.64
CA ASN A 20 13.99 2.26 -1.94
C ASN A 20 14.36 0.79 -2.11
N ALA A 21 15.31 0.28 -1.34
CA ALA A 21 15.62 -1.14 -1.33
C ALA A 21 14.59 -1.97 -0.53
N ALA A 22 13.83 -1.32 0.33
CA ALA A 22 12.95 -2.00 1.28
C ALA A 22 11.46 -1.84 0.96
N PHE A 23 11.07 -0.75 0.33
CA PHE A 23 9.70 -0.56 -0.14
C PHE A 23 9.66 -0.76 -1.65
N ALA A 24 8.67 -1.50 -2.10
CA ALA A 24 8.21 -1.31 -3.44
C ALA A 24 8.02 0.20 -3.65
N GLN A 25 8.45 0.70 -4.78
CA GLN A 25 8.32 2.10 -5.14
C GLN A 25 6.86 2.47 -5.40
N THR A 26 6.00 2.18 -4.44
CA THR A 26 4.56 2.38 -4.53
C THR A 26 4.04 2.99 -3.23
N THR A 27 3.07 3.88 -3.35
CA THR A 27 2.36 4.44 -2.19
C THR A 27 1.42 3.44 -1.52
N THR A 28 1.07 2.36 -2.21
CA THR A 28 0.33 1.25 -1.64
C THR A 28 1.28 0.33 -0.91
N VAL A 29 1.00 0.04 0.35
CA VAL A 29 1.79 -0.91 1.13
C VAL A 29 1.34 -2.33 0.76
N PRO A 30 2.18 -3.16 0.10
CA PRO A 30 1.81 -4.52 -0.23
C PRO A 30 1.45 -5.30 1.04
N GLY A 31 0.30 -5.96 1.05
CA GLY A 31 -0.25 -6.65 2.22
C GLY A 31 -1.23 -5.82 3.05
N GLU A 32 -1.42 -4.53 2.74
CA GLU A 32 -2.34 -3.68 3.50
C GLU A 32 -3.82 -4.11 3.39
N GLN A 33 -4.19 -4.89 2.40
CA GLN A 33 -5.58 -5.34 2.18
C GLN A 33 -5.79 -6.83 2.47
N VAL A 34 -4.74 -7.54 2.82
CA VAL A 34 -4.81 -8.94 3.28
C VAL A 34 -5.78 -9.08 4.46
N GLY A 35 -6.57 -10.14 4.47
CA GLY A 35 -7.58 -10.40 5.51
C GLY A 35 -8.90 -9.68 5.31
N LEU A 36 -8.99 -8.69 4.41
CA LEU A 36 -10.23 -8.01 4.06
C LEU A 36 -10.90 -8.69 2.87
N ALA A 37 -12.23 -8.80 2.91
CA ALA A 37 -13.04 -9.29 1.80
C ALA A 37 -13.34 -8.15 0.80
N ILE A 38 -12.29 -7.60 0.19
CA ILE A 38 -12.35 -6.39 -0.63
C ILE A 38 -13.33 -6.48 -1.79
N GLY A 39 -13.54 -7.68 -2.36
CA GLY A 39 -14.50 -7.88 -3.45
C GLY A 39 -15.96 -7.79 -3.00
N ALA A 40 -16.25 -8.06 -1.73
CA ALA A 40 -17.63 -8.07 -1.22
C ALA A 40 -18.06 -6.66 -0.76
N PRO A 41 -19.29 -6.22 -1.10
CA PRO A 41 -19.79 -4.95 -0.62
C PRO A 41 -19.93 -4.94 0.91
N LEU A 42 -19.44 -3.88 1.56
CA LEU A 42 -19.65 -3.68 2.99
C LEU A 42 -21.12 -3.37 3.28
N PRO A 43 -21.67 -3.83 4.42
CA PRO A 43 -22.95 -3.34 4.90
C PRO A 43 -22.96 -1.82 4.98
N GLU A 44 -24.12 -1.20 4.82
CA GLU A 44 -24.26 0.24 4.91
C GLU A 44 -23.82 0.75 6.29
N GLY A 45 -22.92 1.74 6.29
CA GLY A 45 -22.37 2.26 7.54
C GLY A 45 -21.03 2.96 7.38
N VAL A 46 -20.43 3.30 8.52
CA VAL A 46 -19.12 3.93 8.61
C VAL A 46 -18.18 3.01 9.39
N TYR A 47 -17.02 2.76 8.83
CA TYR A 47 -16.04 1.83 9.37
C TYR A 47 -14.69 2.53 9.54
N ALA A 48 -14.09 2.34 10.70
CA ALA A 48 -12.71 2.71 10.95
C ALA A 48 -11.84 1.46 10.91
N ILE A 49 -10.79 1.51 10.11
CA ILE A 49 -9.80 0.44 9.98
C ILE A 49 -8.44 1.05 10.26
N ASN A 50 -7.68 0.48 11.17
CA ASN A 50 -6.29 0.89 11.35
C ASN A 50 -5.37 -0.30 11.15
N THR A 51 -4.46 -0.20 10.18
CA THR A 51 -3.49 -1.25 9.87
C THR A 51 -2.10 -0.74 10.17
N PHE A 52 -1.35 -1.49 10.94
CA PHE A 52 0.04 -1.21 11.28
C PHE A 52 0.92 -2.35 10.79
N THR A 53 2.08 -2.03 10.24
CA THR A 53 3.10 -3.01 9.88
C THR A 53 4.47 -2.57 10.36
N TYR A 54 5.27 -3.56 10.71
CA TYR A 54 6.69 -3.40 10.99
C TYR A 54 7.46 -4.40 10.14
N ARG A 55 8.44 -3.88 9.40
CA ARG A 55 9.28 -4.64 8.48
C ARG A 55 10.74 -4.55 8.89
N SER A 56 11.36 -5.71 8.97
CA SER A 56 12.77 -5.87 9.27
C SER A 56 13.45 -6.63 8.12
N PRO A 57 14.25 -5.94 7.29
CA PRO A 57 15.00 -6.58 6.23
C PRO A 57 16.18 -7.38 6.81
N ASP A 58 16.47 -8.52 6.18
CA ASP A 58 17.67 -9.28 6.46
C ASP A 58 18.89 -8.50 5.96
N GLY A 59 19.97 -8.50 6.71
CA GLY A 59 21.21 -7.86 6.29
C GLY A 59 22.07 -7.35 7.45
N PRO A 60 23.29 -6.94 7.16
CA PRO A 60 24.17 -6.41 8.19
C PRO A 60 23.61 -5.14 8.80
N ASN A 61 23.68 -5.04 10.11
CA ASN A 61 23.07 -3.98 10.93
C ASN A 61 23.48 -2.54 10.57
N LEU A 62 24.58 -2.36 9.85
CA LEU A 62 25.13 -1.04 9.52
C LEU A 62 24.46 -0.36 8.31
N THR A 63 23.73 -1.10 7.49
CA THR A 63 23.15 -0.60 6.23
C THR A 63 21.66 -0.81 6.12
N SER A 64 21.05 -1.49 7.08
CA SER A 64 19.61 -1.79 7.05
C SER A 64 18.82 -0.79 7.90
N THR A 65 17.65 -0.45 7.40
CA THR A 65 16.70 0.42 8.07
C THR A 65 15.42 -0.37 8.28
N ASP A 66 14.96 -0.45 9.52
CA ASP A 66 13.63 -0.96 9.79
C ASP A 66 12.58 0.08 9.44
N THR A 67 11.44 -0.41 9.04
CA THR A 67 10.36 0.49 8.66
C THR A 67 9.05 0.03 9.27
N ALA A 68 8.24 1.00 9.67
CA ALA A 68 6.87 0.75 10.06
C ALA A 68 5.95 1.67 9.27
N VAL A 69 4.74 1.20 9.02
CA VAL A 69 3.70 2.00 8.39
C VAL A 69 2.42 1.88 9.20
N ASN A 70 1.80 3.01 9.46
CA ASN A 70 0.47 3.08 10.03
C ASN A 70 -0.48 3.62 8.97
N VAL A 71 -1.55 2.87 8.69
CA VAL A 71 -2.56 3.21 7.67
C VAL A 71 -3.92 3.28 8.35
N PRO A 72 -4.30 4.44 8.92
CA PRO A 72 -5.67 4.67 9.34
C PRO A 72 -6.56 4.87 8.11
N VAL A 73 -7.71 4.21 8.08
CA VAL A 73 -8.67 4.26 6.98
C VAL A 73 -10.05 4.50 7.54
N LEU A 74 -10.76 5.44 6.95
CA LEU A 74 -12.19 5.61 7.16
C LEU A 74 -12.92 5.22 5.88
N VAL A 75 -13.89 4.31 6.00
CA VAL A 75 -14.73 3.87 4.89
C VAL A 75 -16.17 4.23 5.21
N TRP A 76 -16.81 4.93 4.30
CA TRP A 76 -18.25 5.14 4.34
C TRP A 76 -18.92 4.31 3.25
N SER A 77 -19.51 3.18 3.64
CA SER A 77 -20.38 2.40 2.77
C SER A 77 -21.73 3.09 2.67
N THR A 78 -21.96 3.73 1.53
CA THR A 78 -23.11 4.58 1.31
C THR A 78 -24.38 3.78 0.99
N PRO A 79 -25.57 4.36 1.14
CA PRO A 79 -26.82 3.76 0.64
C PRO A 79 -26.91 3.78 -0.89
N TRP A 80 -26.01 4.48 -1.57
CA TRP A 80 -26.10 4.69 -3.01
C TRP A 80 -25.62 3.47 -3.79
N LYS A 81 -26.37 3.17 -4.85
CA LYS A 81 -25.98 2.16 -5.82
C LYS A 81 -25.74 2.82 -7.17
N VAL A 82 -24.59 2.54 -7.76
CA VAL A 82 -24.19 3.01 -9.11
C VAL A 82 -23.98 1.79 -9.99
N LEU A 83 -24.74 1.67 -11.06
CA LEU A 83 -24.71 0.48 -11.96
C LEU A 83 -24.82 -0.86 -11.21
N GLY A 84 -25.66 -0.87 -10.17
CA GLY A 84 -25.84 -2.05 -9.31
C GLY A 84 -24.78 -2.26 -8.23
N ALA A 85 -23.65 -1.58 -8.29
CA ALA A 85 -22.63 -1.61 -7.25
C ALA A 85 -22.99 -0.70 -6.08
N ARG A 86 -22.67 -1.11 -4.86
CA ARG A 86 -22.62 -0.23 -3.71
C ARG A 86 -21.42 0.69 -3.85
N PHE A 87 -21.63 1.99 -3.64
CA PHE A 87 -20.53 2.95 -3.61
C PHE A 87 -20.03 3.12 -2.17
N GLU A 88 -18.72 3.05 -2.01
CA GLU A 88 -18.02 3.22 -0.73
C GLU A 88 -16.95 4.29 -0.88
N ALA A 89 -17.04 5.35 -0.07
CA ALA A 89 -16.03 6.40 -0.05
C ALA A 89 -14.92 6.04 0.95
N VAL A 90 -13.67 6.29 0.56
CA VAL A 90 -12.50 5.91 1.36
C VAL A 90 -11.57 7.11 1.54
N VAL A 91 -11.11 7.31 2.76
CA VAL A 91 -10.02 8.23 3.09
C VAL A 91 -8.98 7.54 3.96
N ALA A 92 -7.69 7.73 3.63
CA ALA A 92 -6.60 7.15 4.40
C ALA A 92 -5.36 8.06 4.36
N PRO A 93 -4.90 8.61 5.51
CA PRO A 93 -3.65 9.35 5.66
C PRO A 93 -2.53 8.46 6.23
N PRO A 94 -1.80 7.67 5.41
CA PRO A 94 -0.75 6.80 5.92
C PRO A 94 0.46 7.57 6.40
N THR A 95 1.13 7.02 7.41
CA THR A 95 2.38 7.54 7.97
C THR A 95 3.43 6.44 7.96
N VAL A 96 4.61 6.76 7.45
CA VAL A 96 5.78 5.90 7.43
C VAL A 96 6.74 6.32 8.53
N PHE A 97 7.26 5.35 9.25
CA PHE A 97 8.33 5.50 10.24
C PHE A 97 9.55 4.74 9.76
N THR A 98 10.73 5.31 9.92
CA THR A 98 11.99 4.66 9.61
C THR A 98 12.88 4.65 10.84
N PHE A 99 13.48 3.49 11.13
CA PHE A 99 14.35 3.29 12.28
C PHE A 99 15.73 2.91 11.77
N SER A 100 16.71 3.78 12.01
CA SER A 100 18.08 3.55 11.57
C SER A 100 18.78 2.58 12.51
N ARG A 101 19.36 1.51 11.97
CA ARG A 101 20.23 0.60 12.73
C ARG A 101 21.69 1.09 12.81
N ALA A 102 22.05 2.12 12.04
CA ALA A 102 23.39 2.68 12.06
C ALA A 102 23.64 3.49 13.32
N ALA A 103 24.82 3.39 13.90
CA ALA A 103 25.22 4.20 15.04
C ALA A 103 25.16 5.68 14.67
N GLY A 104 24.43 6.49 15.47
CA GLY A 104 24.19 7.91 15.19
C GLY A 104 23.13 8.20 14.11
N GLY A 105 22.49 7.18 13.55
CA GLY A 105 21.35 7.34 12.66
C GLY A 105 20.16 7.97 13.39
N ARG A 106 19.31 8.66 12.64
CA ARG A 106 18.09 9.30 13.17
C ARG A 106 16.85 8.58 12.67
N ASP A 107 15.94 8.36 13.59
CA ASP A 107 14.60 7.90 13.24
C ASP A 107 13.79 9.04 12.65
N THR A 108 12.95 8.72 11.66
CA THR A 108 12.10 9.72 11.00
C THR A 108 10.67 9.21 10.89
N SER A 109 9.73 10.15 10.78
CA SER A 109 8.35 9.88 10.45
C SER A 109 7.90 10.83 9.34
N ILE A 110 7.21 10.29 8.34
CA ILE A 110 6.76 11.04 7.17
C ILE A 110 5.31 10.68 6.88
N ASN A 111 4.45 11.68 6.80
CA ASN A 111 3.13 11.49 6.19
C ASN A 111 3.31 11.46 4.67
N VAL A 112 2.88 10.39 4.04
CA VAL A 112 3.08 10.17 2.59
C VAL A 112 1.93 10.70 1.72
N GLY A 113 1.08 11.53 2.30
CA GLY A 113 -0.08 12.10 1.66
C GLY A 113 -1.38 11.43 2.10
N THR A 114 -2.49 11.96 1.62
CA THR A 114 -3.82 11.45 1.94
C THR A 114 -4.43 10.76 0.73
N PHE A 115 -4.84 9.51 0.90
CA PHE A 115 -5.62 8.79 -0.09
C PHE A 115 -7.08 9.19 -0.03
N LEU A 116 -7.63 9.56 -1.17
CA LEU A 116 -9.05 9.76 -1.39
C LEU A 116 -9.50 8.84 -2.52
N GLY A 117 -10.50 8.01 -2.27
CA GLY A 117 -10.96 7.07 -3.27
C GLY A 117 -12.40 6.64 -3.11
N GLY A 118 -12.87 5.92 -4.11
CA GLY A 118 -14.17 5.28 -4.13
C GLY A 118 -14.05 3.82 -4.54
N ILE A 119 -14.83 2.98 -3.91
CA ILE A 119 -15.00 1.57 -4.25
C ILE A 119 -16.42 1.37 -4.79
N PHE A 120 -16.52 0.66 -5.89
CA PHE A 120 -17.76 0.15 -6.45
C PHE A 120 -17.75 -1.35 -6.24
N ALA A 121 -18.64 -1.85 -5.36
CA ALA A 121 -18.70 -3.27 -5.00
C ALA A 121 -20.02 -3.88 -5.40
N TRP A 122 -19.95 -4.97 -6.17
CA TRP A 122 -21.10 -5.74 -6.65
C TRP A 122 -21.19 -7.05 -5.90
N ASP A 123 -22.39 -7.37 -5.45
CA ASP A 123 -22.73 -8.72 -5.01
C ASP A 123 -23.23 -9.50 -6.23
N LEU A 124 -22.51 -10.55 -6.60
CA LEU A 124 -22.84 -11.43 -7.73
C LEU A 124 -23.73 -12.61 -7.31
N GLY A 125 -24.10 -12.69 -6.04
CA GLY A 125 -24.76 -13.85 -5.45
C GLY A 125 -23.80 -14.99 -5.13
N ASN A 126 -24.33 -16.05 -4.53
CA ASN A 126 -23.55 -17.24 -4.13
C ASN A 126 -22.31 -16.91 -3.27
N ASN A 127 -22.38 -15.87 -2.44
CA ASN A 127 -21.29 -15.37 -1.60
C ASN A 127 -20.07 -14.87 -2.39
N ILE A 128 -20.24 -14.53 -3.66
CA ILE A 128 -19.18 -13.97 -4.50
C ILE A 128 -19.44 -12.48 -4.69
N GLY A 129 -18.45 -11.68 -4.40
CA GLY A 129 -18.46 -10.26 -4.68
C GLY A 129 -17.24 -9.85 -5.51
N VAL A 130 -17.41 -8.80 -6.29
CA VAL A 130 -16.32 -8.16 -7.04
C VAL A 130 -16.35 -6.67 -6.78
N SER A 131 -15.18 -6.04 -6.81
CA SER A 131 -15.06 -4.60 -6.60
C SER A 131 -14.08 -3.96 -7.55
N TYR A 132 -14.30 -2.66 -7.78
CA TYR A 132 -13.39 -1.77 -8.45
C TYR A 132 -13.12 -0.56 -7.57
N LEU A 133 -11.85 -0.29 -7.32
CA LEU A 133 -11.38 0.87 -6.58
C LEU A 133 -10.73 1.86 -7.54
N ALA A 134 -11.03 3.14 -7.38
CA ALA A 134 -10.29 4.23 -7.99
C ALA A 134 -10.04 5.33 -6.97
N GLY A 135 -8.82 5.87 -6.97
CA GLY A 135 -8.47 6.94 -6.04
C GLY A 135 -7.13 7.60 -6.35
N VAL A 136 -6.84 8.60 -5.56
CA VAL A 136 -5.62 9.39 -5.66
C VAL A 136 -5.02 9.60 -4.28
N TYR A 137 -3.71 9.43 -4.18
CA TYR A 137 -2.93 9.98 -3.08
C TYR A 137 -2.57 11.41 -3.41
N LEU A 138 -3.11 12.32 -2.64
CA LEU A 138 -2.68 13.72 -2.64
C LEU A 138 -1.38 13.80 -1.86
N ASN A 139 -0.29 13.92 -2.60
CA ASN A 139 1.03 13.82 -2.04
C ASN A 139 1.44 15.14 -1.38
N GLU A 140 0.97 15.34 -0.17
CA GLU A 140 1.28 16.53 0.62
C GLU A 140 2.66 16.46 1.25
N LEU A 141 3.30 15.29 1.31
CA LEU A 141 4.60 14.98 1.91
C LEU A 141 5.00 15.97 3.02
N ASN A 142 4.16 16.06 4.02
CA ASN A 142 4.45 16.85 5.20
C ASN A 142 5.35 16.01 6.10
N ALA A 143 6.66 16.29 6.04
CA ALA A 143 7.55 15.82 7.10
C ALA A 143 7.09 16.48 8.41
N GLY A 144 6.72 15.67 9.39
CA GLY A 144 6.37 16.16 10.72
C GLY A 144 7.49 17.07 11.26
N ARG A 145 7.13 18.06 12.05
CA ARG A 145 8.03 18.98 12.77
C ARG A 145 9.32 19.38 12.02
N GLY A 146 9.20 20.17 10.99
CA GLY A 146 10.35 20.98 10.56
C GLY A 146 10.84 20.85 9.13
N GLY A 147 10.09 20.31 8.21
CA GLY A 147 10.50 20.37 6.80
C GLY A 147 9.64 19.53 5.90
N GLY A 148 8.86 20.17 5.08
CA GLY A 148 8.13 19.48 4.01
C GLY A 148 9.10 18.98 2.93
N LEU A 149 8.93 17.74 2.53
CA LEU A 149 9.49 17.22 1.29
C LEU A 149 8.56 17.56 0.11
N SER A 150 7.81 18.65 0.22
CA SER A 150 6.79 19.07 -0.76
C SER A 150 7.33 19.21 -2.18
N ILE A 151 8.63 19.49 -2.33
CA ILE A 151 9.31 19.55 -3.63
C ILE A 151 9.42 18.19 -4.32
N LEU A 152 9.27 17.09 -3.57
CA LEU A 152 9.28 15.72 -4.09
C LEU A 152 7.85 15.17 -4.23
N ALA A 153 6.84 15.95 -3.86
CA ALA A 153 5.46 15.52 -3.89
C ALA A 153 4.98 15.26 -5.33
N SER A 154 4.40 14.11 -5.52
CA SER A 154 3.75 13.71 -6.77
C SER A 154 2.46 13.00 -6.45
N ASN A 155 1.36 13.36 -7.09
CA ASN A 155 0.13 12.61 -6.94
C ASN A 155 0.30 11.20 -7.47
N THR A 156 -0.24 10.23 -6.76
CA THR A 156 -0.28 8.84 -7.19
C THR A 156 -1.72 8.42 -7.37
N TYR A 157 -2.00 7.85 -8.52
CA TYR A 157 -3.31 7.30 -8.83
C TYR A 157 -3.31 5.81 -8.57
N ARG A 158 -4.40 5.33 -8.01
CA ARG A 158 -4.58 3.93 -7.65
C ARG A 158 -5.85 3.39 -8.25
N GLN A 159 -5.74 2.27 -8.94
CA GLN A 159 -6.86 1.45 -9.40
C GLN A 159 -6.73 0.05 -8.81
N GLY A 160 -7.84 -0.55 -8.43
CA GLY A 160 -7.83 -1.89 -7.85
C GLY A 160 -9.03 -2.70 -8.30
N PHE A 161 -8.80 -4.02 -8.42
CA PHE A 161 -9.83 -5.00 -8.70
C PHE A 161 -9.78 -6.07 -7.63
N GLY A 162 -10.90 -6.27 -6.95
CA GLY A 162 -11.07 -7.28 -5.92
C GLY A 162 -12.11 -8.32 -6.31
N ILE A 163 -11.83 -9.57 -5.97
CA ILE A 163 -12.81 -10.64 -5.98
C ILE A 163 -12.76 -11.37 -4.65
N SER A 164 -13.90 -11.64 -4.05
CA SER A 164 -14.01 -12.33 -2.77
C SER A 164 -15.10 -13.39 -2.80
N TYR A 165 -14.81 -14.53 -2.18
CA TYR A 165 -15.79 -15.50 -1.75
C TYR A 165 -15.90 -15.48 -0.23
N THR A 166 -17.10 -15.30 0.30
CA THR A 166 -17.35 -15.12 1.74
C THR A 166 -18.35 -16.12 2.33
N GLY A 167 -18.51 -17.30 1.70
CA GLY A 167 -19.44 -18.34 2.13
C GLY A 167 -18.87 -19.22 3.26
N ASP A 168 -19.74 -19.75 4.11
CA ASP A 168 -19.43 -20.75 5.14
C ASP A 168 -18.28 -20.35 6.09
N GLY A 169 -18.18 -19.05 6.38
CA GLY A 169 -17.12 -18.49 7.22
C GLY A 169 -15.76 -18.37 6.52
N TRP A 170 -15.66 -18.72 5.25
CA TRP A 170 -14.48 -18.48 4.45
C TRP A 170 -14.37 -17.01 4.03
N ASN A 171 -13.15 -16.54 3.91
CA ASN A 171 -12.76 -15.35 3.17
C ASN A 171 -11.64 -15.75 2.21
N VAL A 172 -12.00 -15.99 0.95
CA VAL A 172 -11.02 -16.24 -0.11
C VAL A 172 -11.05 -15.03 -1.04
N THR A 173 -10.01 -14.22 -0.96
CA THR A 173 -9.93 -12.93 -1.66
C THR A 173 -8.65 -12.84 -2.47
N ALA A 174 -8.77 -12.33 -3.70
CA ALA A 174 -7.67 -11.83 -4.50
C ALA A 174 -7.93 -10.36 -4.84
N ASN A 175 -6.92 -9.54 -4.63
CA ASN A 175 -6.96 -8.12 -4.92
C ASN A 175 -5.73 -7.72 -5.72
N LEU A 176 -5.94 -7.12 -6.89
CA LEU A 176 -4.90 -6.61 -7.77
C LEU A 176 -5.00 -5.09 -7.81
N THR A 177 -3.92 -4.41 -7.47
CA THR A 177 -3.86 -2.94 -7.46
C THR A 177 -2.79 -2.46 -8.42
N TYR A 178 -3.13 -1.49 -9.25
CA TYR A 178 -2.22 -0.76 -10.13
C TYR A 178 -2.04 0.66 -9.63
N ASN A 179 -0.79 1.04 -9.41
CA ASN A 179 -0.41 2.38 -8.98
C ASN A 179 0.40 3.04 -10.08
N PHE A 180 0.04 4.26 -10.46
CA PHE A 180 0.75 5.05 -11.44
C PHE A 180 0.88 6.50 -10.97
N TYR A 181 1.95 7.15 -11.41
CA TYR A 181 2.36 8.44 -10.90
C TYR A 181 2.02 9.56 -11.87
N ASP A 182 1.77 10.72 -11.32
CA ASP A 182 1.68 11.94 -12.07
C ASP A 182 3.10 12.32 -12.56
N THR A 183 3.27 12.28 -13.86
CA THR A 183 4.50 12.69 -14.54
C THR A 183 4.21 13.83 -15.49
N PRO A 184 5.19 14.68 -15.85
CA PRO A 184 4.97 15.73 -16.82
C PRO A 184 4.40 15.25 -18.15
N ALA A 185 4.79 14.05 -18.58
CA ALA A 185 4.30 13.44 -19.81
C ALA A 185 2.87 12.91 -19.68
N ARG A 186 2.40 12.57 -18.48
CA ARG A 186 1.12 11.90 -18.28
C ARG A 186 -0.02 12.88 -17.93
N PHE A 187 0.22 13.85 -17.06
CA PHE A 187 -0.81 14.80 -16.61
C PHE A 187 -0.28 16.23 -16.43
N GLY A 188 0.87 16.54 -17.05
CA GLY A 188 1.53 17.83 -16.81
C GLY A 188 2.04 18.00 -15.39
N GLY A 189 2.18 16.88 -14.67
CA GLY A 189 2.58 16.86 -13.29
C GLY A 189 3.95 17.49 -13.05
N ARG A 190 4.14 18.05 -11.89
CA ARG A 190 5.41 18.64 -11.48
C ARG A 190 6.29 17.55 -10.92
N ASN A 191 7.32 17.16 -11.65
CA ASN A 191 8.40 16.37 -11.05
C ASN A 191 9.24 17.31 -10.18
N GLY A 192 8.86 17.40 -8.93
CA GLY A 192 9.58 17.96 -7.81
C GLY A 192 10.59 19.07 -8.10
N ILE A 193 11.85 18.75 -8.17
CA ILE A 193 12.93 19.73 -8.29
C ILE A 193 13.31 19.93 -9.75
N PRO A 194 13.35 21.17 -10.28
CA PRO A 194 13.97 21.43 -11.58
C PRO A 194 15.39 20.87 -11.61
N GLY A 195 15.67 19.93 -12.53
CA GLY A 195 16.95 19.24 -12.63
C GLY A 195 17.06 17.90 -11.89
N PHE A 196 16.06 17.54 -11.09
CA PHE A 196 15.97 16.21 -10.49
C PHE A 196 14.92 15.40 -11.25
N TYR A 197 15.35 14.71 -12.26
CA TYR A 197 14.45 13.97 -13.13
C TYR A 197 14.49 12.48 -12.85
N GLY A 198 13.30 11.91 -12.66
CA GLY A 198 12.89 10.60 -13.10
C GLY A 198 13.55 9.37 -12.52
N SER A 199 14.78 9.39 -12.16
CA SER A 199 15.51 8.17 -11.80
C SER A 199 15.34 7.75 -10.32
N GLN A 200 14.81 8.64 -9.51
CA GLN A 200 14.57 8.39 -8.09
C GLN A 200 13.08 8.37 -7.75
N PHE A 201 12.23 8.59 -8.74
CA PHE A 201 10.81 8.54 -8.54
C PHE A 201 10.27 7.12 -8.69
N PRO A 202 9.20 6.84 -7.95
CA PRO A 202 8.56 5.55 -8.03
C PRO A 202 8.14 5.24 -9.47
N THR A 203 8.35 4.03 -9.87
CA THR A 203 7.80 3.49 -11.11
C THR A 203 6.37 3.05 -10.88
N ASP A 204 5.59 2.96 -11.96
CA ASP A 204 4.30 2.29 -11.90
C ASP A 204 4.49 0.89 -11.29
N ALA A 205 3.54 0.46 -10.48
CA ALA A 205 3.64 -0.81 -9.79
C ALA A 205 2.30 -1.57 -9.76
N LEU A 206 2.40 -2.88 -9.81
CA LEU A 206 1.30 -3.80 -9.54
C LEU A 206 1.49 -4.39 -8.15
N ASN A 207 0.44 -4.41 -7.35
CA ASN A 207 0.39 -5.12 -6.08
C ASN A 207 -0.70 -6.19 -6.13
N LEU A 208 -0.37 -7.35 -5.58
CA LEU A 208 -1.29 -8.48 -5.45
C LEU A 208 -1.37 -8.85 -3.98
N ASP A 209 -2.59 -8.86 -3.44
CA ASP A 209 -2.88 -9.33 -2.09
C ASP A 209 -3.82 -10.55 -2.17
N LEU A 210 -3.46 -11.62 -1.51
CA LEU A 210 -4.18 -12.89 -1.47
C LEU A 210 -4.53 -13.24 -0.03
N THR A 211 -5.76 -13.68 0.17
CA THR A 211 -6.29 -14.11 1.46
C THR A 211 -7.02 -15.43 1.31
N ALA A 212 -6.76 -16.37 2.19
CA ALA A 212 -7.53 -17.61 2.33
C ALA A 212 -7.65 -17.91 3.83
N THR A 213 -8.67 -17.32 4.46
CA THR A 213 -8.93 -17.49 5.89
C THR A 213 -10.29 -18.11 6.14
N LYS A 214 -10.45 -18.70 7.31
CA LYS A 214 -11.72 -19.25 7.77
C LYS A 214 -12.02 -18.82 9.20
N LYS A 215 -13.26 -18.43 9.43
CA LYS A 215 -13.80 -18.11 10.75
C LYS A 215 -14.39 -19.36 11.41
N PHE A 216 -14.04 -19.56 12.68
CA PHE A 216 -14.57 -20.57 13.59
C PHE A 216 -15.16 -19.85 14.81
N GLY A 217 -16.45 -19.55 14.73
CA GLY A 217 -17.09 -18.67 15.71
C GLY A 217 -16.47 -17.27 15.67
N LYS A 218 -15.81 -16.87 16.77
CA LYS A 218 -15.14 -15.58 16.87
C LYS A 218 -13.69 -15.57 16.38
N PHE A 219 -13.11 -16.74 16.18
CA PHE A 219 -11.72 -16.87 15.71
C PHE A 219 -11.64 -16.92 14.19
N GLU A 220 -10.62 -16.31 13.64
CA GLU A 220 -10.24 -16.39 12.23
C GLU A 220 -8.81 -16.88 12.13
N ILE A 221 -8.55 -17.80 11.19
CA ILE A 221 -7.20 -18.28 10.89
C ILE A 221 -7.08 -18.61 9.41
N GLY A 222 -5.91 -18.42 8.85
CA GLY A 222 -5.63 -18.84 7.48
C GLY A 222 -4.30 -18.41 6.94
N ALA A 223 -4.13 -18.67 5.64
CA ALA A 223 -2.94 -18.33 4.89
C ALA A 223 -3.15 -17.01 4.14
N ILE A 224 -2.05 -16.29 3.97
CA ILE A 224 -2.02 -15.04 3.21
C ILE A 224 -0.79 -15.01 2.31
N GLY A 225 -0.89 -14.23 1.25
CA GLY A 225 0.24 -13.92 0.40
C GLY A 225 0.09 -12.53 -0.19
N TYR A 226 1.19 -11.85 -0.40
CA TYR A 226 1.17 -10.54 -1.06
C TYR A 226 2.50 -10.22 -1.72
N GLY A 227 2.42 -9.37 -2.72
CA GLY A 227 3.61 -8.97 -3.42
C GLY A 227 3.44 -7.72 -4.25
N THR A 228 4.53 -7.27 -4.78
CA THR A 228 4.60 -6.14 -5.68
C THR A 228 5.52 -6.42 -6.85
N ALA A 229 5.16 -5.90 -8.01
CA ALA A 229 6.00 -5.89 -9.19
C ALA A 229 6.10 -4.45 -9.70
N ASN A 230 7.32 -3.92 -9.74
CA ASN A 230 7.61 -2.63 -10.34
C ASN A 230 7.64 -2.78 -11.85
N LEU A 231 6.91 -1.92 -12.55
CA LEU A 231 6.86 -1.91 -14.00
C LEU A 231 8.05 -1.10 -14.54
N PRO A 232 8.75 -1.59 -15.59
CA PRO A 232 9.89 -0.90 -16.13
C PRO A 232 9.47 0.45 -16.75
N ASN A 233 10.17 1.52 -16.40
CA ASN A 233 10.03 2.80 -17.07
C ASN A 233 10.62 2.71 -18.48
N ARG A 234 9.81 2.99 -19.50
CA ARG A 234 10.20 2.97 -20.93
C ARG A 234 10.42 4.37 -21.52
N GLY A 235 10.75 5.35 -20.73
CA GLY A 235 11.05 6.69 -21.21
C GLY A 235 12.54 6.97 -21.31
N PRO A 236 13.02 7.74 -22.31
CA PRO A 236 14.35 8.30 -22.22
C PRO A 236 14.38 9.21 -21.00
N LEU A 237 15.33 8.97 -20.08
CA LEU A 237 15.61 9.91 -19.02
C LEU A 237 16.01 11.25 -19.67
N PRO A 238 15.46 12.38 -19.23
CA PRO A 238 15.91 13.66 -19.75
C PRO A 238 17.42 13.78 -19.50
N LEU A 239 18.17 13.85 -20.56
CA LEU A 239 19.59 14.20 -20.53
C LEU A 239 19.69 15.63 -19.98
N GLY A 240 20.27 15.82 -18.81
CA GLY A 240 20.52 17.16 -18.31
C GLY A 240 20.41 17.36 -16.82
N ALA A 241 20.21 16.32 -16.01
CA ALA A 241 20.40 16.45 -14.57
C ALA A 241 21.88 16.85 -14.34
N PRO A 242 22.18 17.90 -13.55
CA PRO A 242 23.54 18.28 -13.24
C PRO A 242 24.15 17.21 -12.34
N CYS A 243 24.74 16.24 -12.96
CA CYS A 243 25.56 15.26 -12.30
C CYS A 243 26.94 15.88 -12.20
N ASN A 244 27.29 16.39 -11.02
CA ASN A 244 28.62 16.90 -10.75
C ASN A 244 29.64 15.79 -10.96
N GLY A 245 30.05 15.61 -12.21
CA GLY A 245 31.25 14.93 -12.70
C GLY A 245 31.53 13.49 -12.30
N ASN A 246 30.95 12.98 -11.22
CA ASN A 246 31.30 11.69 -10.65
C ASN A 246 30.16 10.64 -10.63
N PHE A 247 29.04 10.96 -11.18
CA PHE A 247 27.95 9.99 -11.34
C PHE A 247 27.88 9.56 -12.80
N ALA A 248 28.69 8.59 -13.18
CA ALA A 248 28.55 7.86 -14.45
C ALA A 248 27.15 7.26 -14.65
N SER A 249 26.30 7.34 -13.64
CA SER A 249 24.95 6.78 -13.60
C SER A 249 23.83 7.79 -13.80
N CYS A 250 24.12 9.05 -14.02
CA CYS A 250 23.06 10.06 -14.20
C CYS A 250 22.17 9.85 -15.43
N GLY A 251 22.61 9.05 -16.35
CA GLY A 251 21.83 8.66 -17.53
C GLY A 251 21.22 7.24 -17.45
N THR A 252 21.51 6.49 -16.41
CA THR A 252 21.22 5.06 -16.39
C THR A 252 20.59 4.55 -15.11
N VAL A 253 19.99 5.40 -14.31
CA VAL A 253 19.19 4.85 -13.23
C VAL A 253 17.95 4.23 -13.85
N VAL A 254 18.08 2.99 -14.18
CA VAL A 254 16.95 2.15 -14.58
C VAL A 254 16.07 1.97 -13.36
N GLY A 255 15.20 2.94 -13.13
CA GLY A 255 14.06 2.71 -12.28
C GLY A 255 13.21 1.67 -13.01
N GLY A 256 12.95 0.55 -12.38
CA GLY A 256 11.99 -0.37 -12.93
C GLY A 256 12.54 -1.76 -13.17
N GLY A 257 11.68 -2.68 -12.93
CA GLY A 257 11.92 -4.10 -12.89
C GLY A 257 12.38 -4.54 -11.50
N GLY A 258 11.72 -5.50 -11.00
CA GLY A 258 11.91 -6.03 -9.66
C GLY A 258 10.59 -6.13 -8.93
N GLY A 259 10.61 -6.84 -7.85
CA GLY A 259 9.43 -7.07 -7.05
C GLY A 259 9.75 -8.03 -5.93
N ARG A 260 8.75 -8.30 -5.13
CA ARG A 260 8.83 -9.28 -4.06
C ARG A 260 7.49 -9.99 -3.91
N PHE A 261 7.52 -11.15 -3.34
CA PHE A 261 6.33 -11.87 -2.92
C PHE A 261 6.57 -12.50 -1.55
N ALA A 262 5.65 -12.27 -0.63
CA ALA A 262 5.68 -12.79 0.72
C ALA A 262 4.53 -13.75 0.95
N LEU A 263 4.76 -14.75 1.78
CA LEU A 263 3.75 -15.68 2.27
C LEU A 263 3.72 -15.64 3.80
N GLY A 264 2.56 -15.89 4.37
CA GLY A 264 2.38 -15.86 5.80
C GLY A 264 1.10 -16.48 6.31
N GLY A 265 0.87 -16.32 7.60
CA GLY A 265 -0.32 -16.75 8.30
C GLY A 265 -1.00 -15.61 9.03
N LEU A 266 -2.32 -15.63 9.05
CA LEU A 266 -3.18 -14.65 9.70
C LEU A 266 -3.99 -15.33 10.80
N VAL A 267 -4.12 -14.64 11.92
CA VAL A 267 -5.06 -14.94 12.99
C VAL A 267 -5.92 -13.72 13.28
N GLY A 268 -7.17 -13.92 13.62
CA GLY A 268 -8.10 -12.85 13.95
C GLY A 268 -9.05 -13.23 15.07
N TYR A 269 -9.62 -12.23 15.70
CA TYR A 269 -10.63 -12.40 16.74
C TYR A 269 -11.69 -11.29 16.67
N ASP A 270 -12.93 -11.69 16.72
CA ASP A 270 -14.10 -10.81 16.73
C ASP A 270 -14.60 -10.59 18.16
N PHE A 271 -14.44 -9.35 18.66
CA PHE A 271 -14.94 -8.93 19.97
C PHE A 271 -16.42 -8.50 19.93
N GLY A 272 -17.05 -8.53 18.76
CA GLY A 272 -18.43 -8.09 18.53
C GLY A 272 -18.54 -6.61 18.19
N LYS A 273 -17.93 -5.73 19.00
CA LYS A 273 -17.90 -4.28 18.71
C LYS A 273 -16.78 -3.89 17.76
N PHE A 274 -15.73 -4.64 17.70
CA PHE A 274 -14.60 -4.49 16.80
C PHE A 274 -13.95 -5.86 16.59
N SER A 275 -13.18 -6.00 15.55
CA SER A 275 -12.35 -7.17 15.31
C SER A 275 -10.89 -6.78 15.19
N VAL A 276 -10.02 -7.73 15.52
CA VAL A 276 -8.58 -7.60 15.35
C VAL A 276 -8.06 -8.70 14.46
N GLN A 277 -7.04 -8.38 13.69
CA GLN A 277 -6.29 -9.33 12.88
C GLN A 277 -4.79 -9.08 13.10
N ALA A 278 -4.02 -10.15 13.16
CA ALA A 278 -2.57 -10.09 13.19
C ALA A 278 -2.00 -11.12 12.22
N TRP A 279 -0.94 -10.78 11.52
CA TRP A 279 -0.26 -11.71 10.63
C TRP A 279 1.23 -11.46 10.58
N VAL A 280 1.96 -12.52 10.26
CA VAL A 280 3.38 -12.47 9.98
C VAL A 280 3.61 -13.05 8.60
N ALA A 281 4.41 -12.40 7.82
CA ALA A 281 4.78 -12.84 6.49
C ALA A 281 6.28 -12.69 6.26
N ARG A 282 6.81 -13.57 5.42
CA ARG A 282 8.20 -13.54 5.00
C ARG A 282 8.30 -13.57 3.48
N ASP A 283 9.22 -12.79 2.95
CA ASP A 283 9.53 -12.83 1.52
C ASP A 283 10.00 -14.25 1.14
N VAL A 284 9.36 -14.82 0.13
CA VAL A 284 9.72 -16.12 -0.47
C VAL A 284 10.34 -15.95 -1.86
N ALA A 285 10.08 -14.80 -2.48
CA ALA A 285 10.72 -14.40 -3.72
C ALA A 285 11.01 -12.90 -3.69
N THR A 286 12.18 -12.51 -4.14
CA THR A 286 12.57 -11.11 -4.27
C THR A 286 13.47 -10.95 -5.48
N SER A 287 13.31 -9.83 -6.19
CA SER A 287 14.15 -9.43 -7.29
C SER A 287 14.32 -7.92 -7.21
N VAL A 288 15.27 -7.47 -6.41
CA VAL A 288 15.56 -6.05 -6.25
C VAL A 288 16.79 -5.70 -7.06
N LYS A 289 16.59 -4.87 -8.08
CA LYS A 289 17.70 -4.30 -8.84
C LYS A 289 18.15 -3.02 -8.19
N GLN A 290 19.31 -3.05 -7.58
CA GLN A 290 19.97 -1.87 -7.02
C GLN A 290 21.15 -1.48 -7.91
N ILE A 291 21.39 -0.18 -8.05
CA ILE A 291 22.64 0.30 -8.63
C ILE A 291 23.64 0.47 -7.49
N SER A 292 24.78 -0.20 -7.60
CA SER A 292 25.86 -0.02 -6.65
C SER A 292 26.36 1.42 -6.71
N PRO A 293 26.36 2.16 -5.58
CA PRO A 293 26.89 3.52 -5.57
C PRO A 293 28.42 3.57 -5.82
N VAL A 294 29.10 2.42 -5.72
CA VAL A 294 30.56 2.34 -5.92
C VAL A 294 30.92 1.99 -7.35
N SER A 295 30.18 1.08 -7.98
CA SER A 295 30.52 0.60 -9.34
C SER A 295 29.62 1.17 -10.43
N GLY A 296 28.50 1.83 -10.09
CA GLY A 296 27.51 2.28 -11.05
C GLY A 296 26.79 1.14 -11.80
N LEU A 297 27.08 -0.11 -11.48
CA LEU A 297 26.52 -1.28 -12.14
C LEU A 297 25.29 -1.80 -11.39
N PRO A 298 24.28 -2.33 -12.12
CA PRO A 298 23.17 -2.98 -11.48
C PRO A 298 23.64 -4.22 -10.73
N THR A 299 23.33 -4.25 -9.44
CA THR A 299 23.56 -5.42 -8.57
C THR A 299 22.21 -5.99 -8.22
N ASN A 300 22.02 -7.28 -8.45
CA ASN A 300 20.89 -8.00 -7.89
C ASN A 300 21.22 -8.26 -6.42
N ARG A 301 20.48 -7.62 -5.52
CA ARG A 301 20.47 -7.99 -4.11
C ARG A 301 19.10 -8.56 -3.80
N ASP A 302 19.08 -9.85 -3.54
CA ASP A 302 17.92 -10.50 -2.99
C ASP A 302 17.86 -10.14 -1.50
N ALA A 303 17.12 -9.09 -1.17
CA ALA A 303 16.91 -8.67 0.21
C ALA A 303 15.58 -9.24 0.69
N TYR A 304 15.66 -10.34 1.43
CA TYR A 304 14.51 -10.92 2.10
C TYR A 304 14.16 -10.12 3.35
N SER A 305 12.90 -10.10 3.73
CA SER A 305 12.44 -9.45 4.95
C SER A 305 11.33 -10.25 5.60
N THR A 306 11.17 -10.02 6.89
CA THR A 306 10.03 -10.49 7.67
C THR A 306 9.20 -9.27 8.07
N GLU A 307 7.89 -9.40 7.97
CA GLU A 307 6.94 -8.35 8.28
C GLU A 307 5.93 -8.85 9.31
N GLY A 308 5.73 -8.08 10.35
CA GLY A 308 4.66 -8.25 11.31
C GLY A 308 3.57 -7.22 11.09
N TRP A 309 2.32 -7.63 11.18
CA TRP A 309 1.16 -6.80 10.92
C TRP A 309 0.13 -6.91 12.03
N PHE A 310 -0.57 -5.82 12.25
CA PHE A 310 -1.70 -5.76 13.16
C PHE A 310 -2.78 -4.84 12.59
N ARG A 311 -4.04 -5.26 12.70
CA ARG A 311 -5.19 -4.48 12.24
C ARG A 311 -6.32 -4.49 13.24
N VAL A 312 -6.95 -3.35 13.39
CA VAL A 312 -8.23 -3.18 14.09
C VAL A 312 -9.28 -2.73 13.08
N ILE A 313 -10.43 -3.36 13.10
CA ILE A 313 -11.60 -3.01 12.29
C ILE A 313 -12.75 -2.72 13.24
N ALA A 314 -13.27 -1.49 13.21
CA ALA A 314 -14.35 -1.05 14.07
C ALA A 314 -15.48 -0.46 13.22
N PRO A 315 -16.68 -1.06 13.21
CA PRO A 315 -17.87 -0.38 12.70
C PRO A 315 -18.22 0.76 13.67
N LEU A 316 -18.14 2.00 13.20
CA LEU A 316 -18.51 3.18 13.99
C LEU A 316 -20.02 3.39 13.97
N TYR A 317 -20.63 3.09 12.84
CA TYR A 317 -22.06 3.13 12.62
C TYR A 317 -22.45 2.12 11.57
N THR A 318 -23.51 1.37 11.80
CA THR A 318 -24.08 0.44 10.81
C THR A 318 -25.60 0.61 10.79
N VAL A 319 -26.16 0.62 9.60
CA VAL A 319 -27.61 0.53 9.44
C VAL A 319 -28.01 -0.93 9.68
N ALA A 320 -28.95 -1.15 10.60
CA ALA A 320 -29.48 -2.49 10.83
C ALA A 320 -30.06 -3.04 9.52
N ALA A 321 -29.67 -4.26 9.16
CA ALA A 321 -30.29 -4.92 8.03
C ALA A 321 -31.82 -5.00 8.27
N ALA A 322 -32.60 -4.64 7.25
CA ALA A 322 -34.04 -4.85 7.33
C ALA A 322 -34.32 -6.34 7.64
N PRO A 323 -35.23 -6.63 8.58
CA PRO A 323 -35.56 -8.02 8.87
C PRO A 323 -36.01 -8.71 7.58
N GLU A 324 -35.48 -9.91 7.35
CA GLU A 324 -35.91 -10.70 6.20
C GLU A 324 -37.45 -10.81 6.21
N PRO A 325 -38.12 -10.59 5.06
CA PRO A 325 -39.56 -10.73 5.01
C PRO A 325 -39.93 -12.14 5.46
N VAL A 326 -40.70 -12.23 6.54
CA VAL A 326 -41.20 -13.50 7.04
C VAL A 326 -41.93 -14.18 5.88
N PRO A 327 -41.58 -15.41 5.50
CA PRO A 327 -42.27 -16.07 4.40
C PRO A 327 -43.77 -16.16 4.74
N VAL A 328 -44.57 -15.49 3.90
CA VAL A 328 -46.03 -15.51 4.06
C VAL A 328 -46.46 -16.95 3.88
N PRO A 329 -47.11 -17.57 4.86
CA PRO A 329 -47.57 -18.95 4.71
C PRO A 329 -48.49 -19.04 3.49
N LEU A 330 -48.12 -19.92 2.58
CA LEU A 330 -48.97 -20.22 1.40
C LEU A 330 -50.31 -20.75 1.89
N VAL A 331 -51.32 -19.89 1.95
CA VAL A 331 -52.69 -20.31 2.23
C VAL A 331 -53.15 -21.12 1.04
N ARG A 332 -53.14 -22.46 1.16
CA ARG A 332 -53.82 -23.31 0.19
C ARG A 332 -55.32 -23.01 0.25
N LYS A 333 -55.84 -22.39 -0.80
CA LYS A 333 -57.29 -22.40 -1.04
C LYS A 333 -57.70 -23.82 -1.39
N TYR A 334 -58.47 -24.44 -0.55
CA TYR A 334 -59.21 -25.65 -0.87
C TYR A 334 -60.42 -25.29 -1.72
#